data_cebe14cd139bcca6d081e6ed689be257
#
_entry.id   cebe14cd139bcca6d081e6ed689be257
#
_cell.length_a   1.000
_cell.length_b   1.000
_cell.length_c   1.000
_cell.angle_alpha   90.00
_cell.angle_beta   90.00
_cell.angle_gamma   90.00
#
_symmetry.space_group_name_H-M   'P 1'
#
loop_
_entity.id
_entity.type
_entity.pdbx_description
1 polymer ?
#
loop_
_entity_poly.entity_id
_entity_poly.type
_entity_poly.pdbx_seq_one_letter_code
_entity_poly.pdbx_strand_id
1 'polypeptide(L)'
;MNNKQELNIKQDSKQDEIINMFNDIAKTYDTTNRVMSMGIDISWRKEACKEAFQILNKQKLDIADIACGTGDMMLHWEQSSKDLGIEIASIEGIDPSSGMLDQAREKIPYGVFKVAQANNLPLESCSKDIVSIAYGLRNVVEREAALKEFYRVLRPNGVLVILEFTTPNKHNVFSKLMQFYTKNILPIVGGLISRNFKAYRYLPDSIDSFVTREGLESELLACGMQILFSKSYSANVSSLLIAQKQE
;
A
#
# COMPACT_ATOMS: atom_id res chain seq x y z
N MET A 1 -11.85 26.26 21.12
CA MET A 1 -10.90 25.31 20.49
C MET A 1 -10.42 25.92 19.18
N ASN A 2 -9.13 25.77 18.83
CA ASN A 2 -8.57 26.39 17.63
C ASN A 2 -8.91 25.49 16.41
N ASN A 3 -9.24 26.08 15.25
CA ASN A 3 -9.62 25.35 14.02
C ASN A 3 -8.67 24.16 13.68
N LYS A 4 -7.39 24.31 14.03
CA LYS A 4 -6.35 23.27 13.84
C LYS A 4 -6.55 22.06 14.79
N GLN A 5 -6.99 22.29 16.02
CA GLN A 5 -7.27 21.20 16.97
C GLN A 5 -8.53 20.40 16.57
N GLU A 6 -9.57 21.08 16.08
CA GLU A 6 -10.77 20.40 15.59
C GLU A 6 -10.51 19.58 14.34
N LEU A 7 -9.63 20.06 13.45
CA LEU A 7 -9.21 19.32 12.25
C LEU A 7 -8.43 18.06 12.62
N ASN A 8 -7.47 18.15 13.53
CA ASN A 8 -6.68 16.99 14.00
C ASN A 8 -7.57 15.93 14.65
N ILE A 9 -8.51 16.34 15.53
CA ILE A 9 -9.44 15.41 16.19
C ILE A 9 -10.31 14.66 15.14
N LYS A 10 -10.76 15.36 14.09
CA LYS A 10 -11.52 14.71 13.00
C LYS A 10 -10.68 13.74 12.17
N GLN A 11 -9.42 14.07 11.93
CA GLN A 11 -8.49 13.19 11.20
C GLN A 11 -8.17 11.94 12.00
N ASP A 12 -7.87 12.08 13.30
CA ASP A 12 -7.61 10.96 14.20
C ASP A 12 -8.82 10.02 14.27
N SER A 13 -10.04 10.57 14.47
CA SER A 13 -11.26 9.76 14.53
C SER A 13 -11.55 9.01 13.22
N LYS A 14 -11.28 9.61 12.06
CA LYS A 14 -11.43 8.96 10.76
C LYS A 14 -10.41 7.84 10.56
N GLN A 15 -9.17 8.06 10.96
CA GLN A 15 -8.12 7.04 10.89
C GLN A 15 -8.47 5.84 11.78
N ASP A 16 -8.97 6.08 12.99
CA ASP A 16 -9.40 5.03 13.92
C ASP A 16 -10.58 4.21 13.37
N GLU A 17 -11.55 4.85 12.72
CA GLU A 17 -12.64 4.13 12.05
C GLU A 17 -12.14 3.20 10.95
N ILE A 18 -11.16 3.64 10.16
CA ILE A 18 -10.53 2.83 9.12
C ILE A 18 -9.79 1.64 9.73
N ILE A 19 -8.99 1.88 10.78
CA ILE A 19 -8.24 0.82 11.48
C ILE A 19 -9.20 -0.24 12.05
N ASN A 20 -10.27 0.19 12.71
CA ASN A 20 -11.27 -0.70 13.28
C ASN A 20 -11.96 -1.54 12.19
N MET A 21 -12.30 -0.93 11.06
CA MET A 21 -12.87 -1.64 9.92
C MET A 21 -11.92 -2.76 9.42
N PHE A 22 -10.60 -2.48 9.31
CA PHE A 22 -9.63 -3.49 8.91
C PHE A 22 -9.45 -4.58 9.97
N ASN A 23 -9.49 -4.26 11.26
CA ASN A 23 -9.51 -5.26 12.33
C ASN A 23 -10.68 -6.25 12.16
N ASP A 24 -11.88 -5.74 11.85
CA ASP A 24 -13.08 -6.56 11.71
C ASP A 24 -13.02 -7.56 10.54
N ILE A 25 -12.37 -7.21 9.44
CA ILE A 25 -12.31 -8.05 8.23
C ILE A 25 -11.02 -8.88 8.12
N ALA A 26 -10.08 -8.74 9.04
CA ALA A 26 -8.74 -9.33 8.94
C ALA A 26 -8.75 -10.83 8.59
N LYS A 27 -9.60 -11.63 9.24
CA LYS A 27 -9.68 -13.09 9.03
C LYS A 27 -10.09 -13.51 7.61
N THR A 28 -10.84 -12.67 6.92
CA THR A 28 -11.38 -12.99 5.57
C THR A 28 -10.70 -12.19 4.47
N TYR A 29 -9.79 -11.29 4.86
CA TYR A 29 -9.21 -10.27 3.98
C TYR A 29 -8.51 -10.88 2.76
N ASP A 30 -7.60 -11.82 2.97
CA ASP A 30 -6.84 -12.45 1.87
C ASP A 30 -7.74 -13.22 0.89
N THR A 31 -8.64 -14.05 1.43
CA THR A 31 -9.57 -14.81 0.61
C THR A 31 -10.45 -13.90 -0.23
N THR A 32 -10.99 -12.83 0.39
CA THR A 32 -11.85 -11.88 -0.30
C THR A 32 -11.10 -11.13 -1.39
N ASN A 33 -9.89 -10.63 -1.10
CA ASN A 33 -9.07 -9.93 -2.09
C ASN A 33 -8.67 -10.84 -3.25
N ARG A 34 -8.35 -12.11 -2.97
CA ARG A 34 -7.98 -13.09 -3.99
C ARG A 34 -9.13 -13.38 -4.94
N VAL A 35 -10.35 -13.52 -4.41
CA VAL A 35 -11.56 -13.72 -5.23
C VAL A 35 -11.88 -12.45 -6.04
N MET A 36 -11.83 -11.27 -5.40
CA MET A 36 -12.15 -9.99 -6.05
C MET A 36 -11.16 -9.63 -7.16
N SER A 37 -9.87 -9.90 -6.97
CA SER A 37 -8.83 -9.64 -7.98
C SER A 37 -8.69 -10.75 -9.02
N MET A 38 -9.35 -11.89 -8.81
CA MET A 38 -9.12 -13.12 -9.59
C MET A 38 -7.63 -13.51 -9.64
N GLY A 39 -6.87 -13.13 -8.59
CA GLY A 39 -5.44 -13.40 -8.46
C GLY A 39 -4.51 -12.52 -9.30
N ILE A 40 -5.03 -11.53 -10.02
CA ILE A 40 -4.24 -10.66 -10.90
C ILE A 40 -3.28 -9.76 -10.10
N ASP A 41 -3.64 -9.41 -8.86
CA ASP A 41 -2.83 -8.65 -7.92
C ASP A 41 -1.47 -9.32 -7.61
N ILE A 42 -1.40 -10.65 -7.70
CA ILE A 42 -0.14 -11.41 -7.54
C ILE A 42 0.89 -10.99 -8.59
N SER A 43 0.45 -10.88 -9.84
CA SER A 43 1.36 -10.51 -10.94
C SER A 43 1.87 -9.08 -10.79
N TRP A 44 1.02 -8.15 -10.31
CA TRP A 44 1.40 -6.76 -10.08
C TRP A 44 2.39 -6.61 -8.92
N ARG A 45 2.19 -7.37 -7.82
CA ARG A 45 3.14 -7.41 -6.68
C ARG A 45 4.49 -7.97 -7.11
N LYS A 46 4.51 -9.07 -7.88
CA LYS A 46 5.76 -9.64 -8.43
C LYS A 46 6.48 -8.65 -9.33
N GLU A 47 5.77 -7.96 -10.21
CA GLU A 47 6.35 -6.93 -11.07
C GLU A 47 6.93 -5.79 -10.23
N ALA A 48 6.22 -5.31 -9.20
CA ALA A 48 6.70 -4.27 -8.31
C ALA A 48 8.02 -4.63 -7.62
N CYS A 49 8.12 -5.87 -7.10
CA CYS A 49 9.36 -6.36 -6.48
C CYS A 49 10.50 -6.43 -7.49
N LYS A 50 10.24 -7.00 -8.67
CA LYS A 50 11.25 -7.17 -9.73
C LYS A 50 11.79 -5.84 -10.21
N GLU A 51 10.93 -4.88 -10.51
CA GLU A 51 11.32 -3.54 -10.98
C GLU A 51 12.15 -2.81 -9.91
N ALA A 52 11.74 -2.87 -8.64
CA ALA A 52 12.49 -2.24 -7.55
C ALA A 52 13.89 -2.84 -7.38
N PHE A 53 14.02 -4.17 -7.46
CA PHE A 53 15.32 -4.85 -7.38
C PHE A 53 16.23 -4.50 -8.56
N GLN A 54 15.67 -4.41 -9.77
CA GLN A 54 16.42 -4.01 -10.97
C GLN A 54 16.91 -2.56 -10.89
N ILE A 55 16.07 -1.65 -10.41
CA ILE A 55 16.40 -0.23 -10.23
C ILE A 55 17.53 -0.05 -9.21
N LEU A 56 17.43 -0.72 -8.06
CA LEU A 56 18.45 -0.61 -7.01
C LEU A 56 19.76 -1.29 -7.37
N ASN A 57 19.71 -2.39 -8.11
CA ASN A 57 20.87 -3.20 -8.51
C ASN A 57 21.84 -3.49 -7.34
N LYS A 58 21.28 -3.83 -6.16
CA LYS A 58 22.04 -4.20 -4.96
C LYS A 58 21.86 -5.67 -4.65
N GLN A 59 22.91 -6.30 -4.08
CA GLN A 59 22.89 -7.72 -3.71
C GLN A 59 22.31 -7.97 -2.31
N LYS A 60 22.25 -6.94 -1.48
CA LYS A 60 21.75 -7.03 -0.09
C LYS A 60 20.94 -5.78 0.24
N LEU A 61 19.74 -5.96 0.79
CA LEU A 61 18.74 -4.89 0.96
C LEU A 61 18.02 -5.00 2.29
N ASP A 62 17.70 -3.83 2.87
CA ASP A 62 16.79 -3.67 4.01
C ASP A 62 15.45 -3.11 3.52
N ILE A 63 14.33 -3.78 3.87
CA ILE A 63 12.99 -3.46 3.39
C ILE A 63 12.06 -3.13 4.55
N ALA A 64 11.18 -2.14 4.38
CA ALA A 64 10.03 -1.92 5.23
C ALA A 64 8.75 -1.93 4.38
N ASP A 65 7.80 -2.78 4.75
CA ASP A 65 6.47 -2.85 4.12
C ASP A 65 5.45 -2.15 5.02
N ILE A 66 4.93 -1.03 4.55
CA ILE A 66 4.04 -0.14 5.32
C ILE A 66 2.59 -0.39 4.94
N ALA A 67 1.69 -0.37 5.92
CA ALA A 67 0.33 -0.89 5.80
C ALA A 67 0.38 -2.33 5.24
N CYS A 68 1.24 -3.15 5.84
CA CYS A 68 1.56 -4.49 5.34
C CYS A 68 0.36 -5.46 5.41
N GLY A 69 -0.67 -5.12 6.17
CA GLY A 69 -1.86 -5.93 6.36
C GLY A 69 -1.50 -7.32 6.88
N THR A 70 -1.92 -8.34 6.16
CA THR A 70 -1.64 -9.74 6.45
C THR A 70 -0.27 -10.24 5.93
N GLY A 71 0.60 -9.33 5.43
CA GLY A 71 1.97 -9.65 5.02
C GLY A 71 2.13 -10.17 3.59
N ASP A 72 1.12 -10.07 2.73
CA ASP A 72 1.19 -10.59 1.35
C ASP A 72 2.37 -9.99 0.55
N MET A 73 2.60 -8.68 0.65
CA MET A 73 3.70 -8.04 -0.07
C MET A 73 5.07 -8.51 0.44
N MET A 74 5.20 -8.77 1.75
CA MET A 74 6.43 -9.30 2.35
C MET A 74 6.79 -10.66 1.75
N LEU A 75 5.81 -11.57 1.58
CA LEU A 75 6.02 -12.86 0.93
C LEU A 75 6.45 -12.70 -0.53
N HIS A 76 5.94 -11.70 -1.24
CA HIS A 76 6.37 -11.41 -2.62
C HIS A 76 7.79 -10.85 -2.67
N TRP A 77 8.21 -10.02 -1.71
CA TRP A 77 9.60 -9.59 -1.57
C TRP A 77 10.53 -10.78 -1.38
N GLU A 78 10.23 -11.67 -0.44
CA GLU A 78 11.03 -12.86 -0.16
C GLU A 78 11.11 -13.82 -1.36
N GLN A 79 9.98 -14.07 -2.03
CA GLN A 79 9.98 -14.95 -3.20
C GLN A 79 10.77 -14.35 -4.35
N SER A 80 10.57 -13.07 -4.65
CA SER A 80 11.28 -12.39 -5.74
C SER A 80 12.76 -12.27 -5.48
N SER A 81 13.17 -12.09 -4.22
CA SER A 81 14.61 -12.08 -3.85
C SER A 81 15.27 -13.43 -4.09
N LYS A 82 14.60 -14.53 -3.75
CA LYS A 82 15.08 -15.90 -4.03
C LYS A 82 15.20 -16.15 -5.53
N ASP A 83 14.19 -15.75 -6.31
CA ASP A 83 14.17 -15.93 -7.76
C ASP A 83 15.30 -15.16 -8.46
N LEU A 84 15.74 -14.05 -7.90
CA LEU A 84 16.78 -13.16 -8.46
C LEU A 84 18.15 -13.32 -7.79
N GLY A 85 18.29 -14.16 -6.76
CA GLY A 85 19.53 -14.34 -6.03
C GLY A 85 19.97 -13.11 -5.21
N ILE A 86 18.99 -12.32 -4.72
CA ILE A 86 19.21 -11.12 -3.91
C ILE A 86 19.02 -11.46 -2.43
N GLU A 87 19.88 -10.99 -1.54
CA GLU A 87 19.74 -11.16 -0.09
C GLU A 87 18.87 -10.05 0.50
N ILE A 88 17.81 -10.42 1.23
CA ILE A 88 17.10 -9.51 2.11
C ILE A 88 17.75 -9.58 3.50
N ALA A 89 18.46 -8.51 3.89
CA ALA A 89 19.11 -8.41 5.19
C ALA A 89 18.11 -8.27 6.33
N SER A 90 17.08 -7.46 6.10
CA SER A 90 15.93 -7.33 7.01
C SER A 90 14.66 -6.99 6.23
N ILE A 91 13.53 -7.51 6.68
CA ILE A 91 12.21 -7.09 6.22
C ILE A 91 11.29 -6.92 7.42
N GLU A 92 10.68 -5.75 7.52
CA GLU A 92 9.78 -5.39 8.62
C GLU A 92 8.41 -4.99 8.07
N GLY A 93 7.33 -5.57 8.60
CA GLY A 93 5.96 -5.20 8.32
C GLY A 93 5.43 -4.22 9.36
N ILE A 94 4.82 -3.12 8.91
CA ILE A 94 4.25 -2.10 9.80
C ILE A 94 2.81 -1.86 9.37
N ASP A 95 1.86 -2.02 10.32
CA ASP A 95 0.44 -1.79 10.09
C ASP A 95 -0.22 -1.26 11.36
N PRO A 96 -1.16 -0.29 11.27
CA PRO A 96 -1.87 0.19 12.44
C PRO A 96 -2.93 -0.79 12.97
N SER A 97 -3.38 -1.76 12.15
CA SER A 97 -4.37 -2.76 12.53
C SER A 97 -3.72 -3.96 13.20
N SER A 98 -3.94 -4.12 14.50
CA SER A 98 -3.45 -5.31 15.24
C SER A 98 -4.06 -6.60 14.72
N GLY A 99 -5.34 -6.59 14.32
CA GLY A 99 -6.00 -7.77 13.75
C GLY A 99 -5.38 -8.23 12.43
N MET A 100 -4.95 -7.30 11.58
CA MET A 100 -4.19 -7.62 10.38
C MET A 100 -2.83 -8.23 10.71
N LEU A 101 -2.11 -7.63 11.66
CA LEU A 101 -0.80 -8.15 12.08
C LEU A 101 -0.88 -9.52 12.77
N ASP A 102 -1.98 -9.84 13.45
CA ASP A 102 -2.19 -11.18 14.02
C ASP A 102 -2.28 -12.22 12.89
N GLN A 103 -3.00 -11.93 11.80
CA GLN A 103 -3.04 -12.79 10.62
C GLN A 103 -1.67 -12.86 9.92
N ALA A 104 -0.93 -11.75 9.88
CA ALA A 104 0.42 -11.73 9.34
C ALA A 104 1.39 -12.61 10.14
N ARG A 105 1.33 -12.57 11.48
CA ARG A 105 2.15 -13.43 12.37
C ARG A 105 1.82 -14.91 12.23
N GLU A 106 0.54 -15.25 12.03
CA GLU A 106 0.13 -16.64 11.76
C GLU A 106 0.71 -17.12 10.41
N LYS A 107 0.68 -16.26 9.38
CA LYS A 107 1.14 -16.57 8.02
C LYS A 107 2.67 -16.58 7.92
N ILE A 108 3.36 -15.69 8.62
CA ILE A 108 4.82 -15.47 8.59
C ILE A 108 5.35 -15.47 10.04
N PRO A 109 5.46 -16.63 10.70
CA PRO A 109 5.80 -16.71 12.13
C PRO A 109 7.20 -16.16 12.47
N TYR A 110 8.09 -16.08 11.48
CA TYR A 110 9.43 -15.52 11.60
C TYR A 110 9.52 -14.03 11.23
N GLY A 111 8.39 -13.43 10.80
CA GLY A 111 8.31 -12.03 10.37
C GLY A 111 8.44 -11.06 11.55
N VAL A 112 9.02 -9.91 11.28
CA VAL A 112 9.09 -8.79 12.24
C VAL A 112 7.94 -7.84 11.97
N PHE A 113 7.02 -7.67 12.93
CA PHE A 113 5.82 -6.86 12.79
C PHE A 113 5.69 -5.82 13.91
N LYS A 114 5.40 -4.57 13.51
CA LYS A 114 5.23 -3.43 14.43
C LYS A 114 3.88 -2.76 14.22
N VAL A 115 3.17 -2.43 15.30
CA VAL A 115 1.94 -1.64 15.23
C VAL A 115 2.31 -0.17 15.18
N ALA A 116 2.06 0.50 14.05
CA ALA A 116 2.24 1.94 13.90
C ALA A 116 1.48 2.48 12.68
N GLN A 117 1.20 3.77 12.69
CA GLN A 117 0.64 4.49 11.54
C GLN A 117 1.74 4.93 10.56
N ALA A 118 1.38 5.07 9.30
CA ALA A 118 2.32 5.41 8.22
C ALA A 118 2.96 6.81 8.35
N ASN A 119 2.30 7.73 9.07
CA ASN A 119 2.76 9.10 9.33
C ASN A 119 3.71 9.21 10.54
N ASN A 120 3.96 8.10 11.27
CA ASN A 120 4.86 8.06 12.43
C ASN A 120 5.49 6.66 12.55
N LEU A 121 6.52 6.39 11.77
CA LEU A 121 7.15 5.07 11.68
C LEU A 121 8.20 4.86 12.79
N PRO A 122 8.15 3.71 13.51
CA PRO A 122 9.14 3.35 14.51
C PRO A 122 10.43 2.80 13.85
N LEU A 123 10.95 3.56 12.89
CA LEU A 123 12.15 3.25 12.11
C LEU A 123 13.12 4.44 12.15
N GLU A 124 14.40 4.14 12.15
CA GLU A 124 15.45 5.16 12.08
C GLU A 124 15.47 5.84 10.70
N SER A 125 15.93 7.09 10.67
CA SER A 125 16.16 7.80 9.41
C SER A 125 17.25 7.10 8.60
N CYS A 126 17.10 7.10 7.27
CA CYS A 126 18.09 6.51 6.35
C CYS A 126 18.46 5.06 6.69
N SER A 127 17.47 4.25 7.09
CA SER A 127 17.67 2.86 7.53
C SER A 127 17.25 1.79 6.51
N LYS A 128 16.46 2.15 5.50
CA LYS A 128 15.90 1.20 4.53
C LYS A 128 16.31 1.52 3.09
N ASP A 129 16.57 0.48 2.31
CA ASP A 129 16.79 0.58 0.86
C ASP A 129 15.48 0.63 0.10
N ILE A 130 14.47 -0.08 0.59
CA ILE A 130 13.11 -0.10 0.04
C ILE A 130 12.10 0.20 1.16
N VAL A 131 11.21 1.14 0.88
CA VAL A 131 9.93 1.29 1.58
C VAL A 131 8.84 0.93 0.59
N SER A 132 7.96 -0.02 0.94
CA SER A 132 6.82 -0.40 0.10
C SER A 132 5.49 -0.13 0.80
N ILE A 133 4.49 0.19 0.00
CA ILE A 133 3.08 0.25 0.43
C ILE A 133 2.20 -0.25 -0.71
N ALA A 134 1.43 -1.33 -0.44
CA ALA A 134 0.57 -1.95 -1.44
C ALA A 134 -0.89 -1.92 -1.00
N TYR A 135 -1.72 -1.14 -1.72
CA TYR A 135 -3.16 -0.94 -1.47
C TYR A 135 -3.51 -0.36 -0.09
N GLY A 136 -2.53 0.32 0.55
CA GLY A 136 -2.67 0.93 1.87
C GLY A 136 -2.73 2.46 1.85
N LEU A 137 -2.09 3.11 0.87
CA LEU A 137 -1.86 4.56 0.89
C LEU A 137 -3.15 5.40 0.82
N ARG A 138 -4.19 4.93 0.11
CA ARG A 138 -5.50 5.60 0.03
C ARG A 138 -6.23 5.64 1.37
N ASN A 139 -5.85 4.77 2.31
CA ASN A 139 -6.43 4.66 3.65
C ASN A 139 -5.69 5.49 4.70
N VAL A 140 -4.60 6.15 4.31
CA VAL A 140 -3.82 7.04 5.18
C VAL A 140 -4.41 8.44 5.11
N VAL A 141 -5.01 8.90 6.21
CA VAL A 141 -5.67 10.20 6.29
C VAL A 141 -4.65 11.35 6.14
N GLU A 142 -3.50 11.24 6.80
CA GLU A 142 -2.39 12.20 6.73
C GLU A 142 -1.34 11.78 5.71
N ARG A 143 -1.75 11.63 4.43
CA ARG A 143 -0.89 11.12 3.37
C ARG A 143 0.41 11.91 3.17
N GLU A 144 0.34 13.23 3.21
CA GLU A 144 1.53 14.08 3.06
C GLU A 144 2.57 13.80 4.17
N ALA A 145 2.11 13.65 5.42
CA ALA A 145 2.98 13.30 6.54
C ALA A 145 3.59 11.90 6.35
N ALA A 146 2.81 10.93 5.87
CA ALA A 146 3.31 9.59 5.57
C ALA A 146 4.37 9.60 4.46
N LEU A 147 4.19 10.35 3.38
CA LEU A 147 5.20 10.45 2.32
C LEU A 147 6.51 11.06 2.83
N LYS A 148 6.44 12.05 3.74
CA LYS A 148 7.62 12.61 4.42
C LYS A 148 8.31 11.58 5.32
N GLU A 149 7.55 10.74 6.04
CA GLU A 149 8.11 9.64 6.85
C GLU A 149 8.79 8.59 5.96
N PHE A 150 8.19 8.21 4.83
CA PHE A 150 8.81 7.29 3.88
C PHE A 150 10.13 7.84 3.35
N TYR A 151 10.14 9.13 2.98
CA TYR A 151 11.36 9.83 2.58
C TYR A 151 12.42 9.86 3.69
N ARG A 152 12.03 10.11 4.93
CA ARG A 152 12.94 10.12 6.09
C ARG A 152 13.62 8.78 6.29
N VAL A 153 12.86 7.69 6.21
CA VAL A 153 13.31 6.32 6.48
C VAL A 153 14.21 5.78 5.36
N LEU A 154 13.98 6.18 4.12
CA LEU A 154 14.79 5.77 2.98
C LEU A 154 16.22 6.28 3.09
N ARG A 155 17.19 5.40 2.79
CA ARG A 155 18.58 5.78 2.53
C ARG A 155 18.67 6.67 1.29
N PRO A 156 19.74 7.47 1.14
CA PRO A 156 20.06 8.09 -0.15
C PRO A 156 20.07 7.01 -1.27
N ASN A 157 19.46 7.33 -2.40
CA ASN A 157 19.25 6.41 -3.52
C ASN A 157 18.34 5.18 -3.22
N GLY A 158 17.71 5.12 -2.04
CA GLY A 158 16.66 4.14 -1.73
C GLY A 158 15.36 4.45 -2.47
N VAL A 159 14.48 3.46 -2.62
CA VAL A 159 13.26 3.59 -3.40
C VAL A 159 11.98 3.39 -2.57
N LEU A 160 10.99 4.22 -2.84
CA LEU A 160 9.61 4.04 -2.40
C LEU A 160 8.84 3.31 -3.51
N VAL A 161 8.21 2.20 -3.17
CA VAL A 161 7.39 1.39 -4.08
C VAL A 161 5.93 1.51 -3.66
N ILE A 162 5.11 2.11 -4.50
CA ILE A 162 3.66 2.27 -4.28
C ILE A 162 2.90 1.46 -5.32
N LEU A 163 2.12 0.48 -4.87
CA LEU A 163 1.13 -0.22 -5.68
C LEU A 163 -0.25 0.11 -5.12
N GLU A 164 -1.06 0.90 -5.87
CA GLU A 164 -2.30 1.42 -5.31
C GLU A 164 -3.40 1.58 -6.38
N PHE A 165 -4.65 1.51 -5.93
CA PHE A 165 -5.78 1.94 -6.74
C PHE A 165 -5.77 3.46 -6.88
N THR A 166 -5.84 3.93 -8.12
CA THR A 166 -5.82 5.37 -8.46
C THR A 166 -7.08 5.74 -9.24
N THR A 167 -7.53 6.99 -9.10
CA THR A 167 -8.66 7.49 -9.87
C THR A 167 -8.31 7.55 -11.36
N PRO A 168 -9.08 6.90 -12.26
CA PRO A 168 -8.77 6.91 -13.68
C PRO A 168 -8.92 8.28 -14.33
N ASN A 169 -7.91 8.75 -15.06
CA ASN A 169 -7.95 10.03 -15.78
C ASN A 169 -8.71 9.97 -17.12
N LYS A 170 -8.93 8.79 -17.69
CA LYS A 170 -9.54 8.62 -19.01
C LYS A 170 -10.78 7.74 -18.94
N HIS A 171 -11.88 8.23 -19.49
CA HIS A 171 -13.14 7.51 -19.56
C HIS A 171 -13.30 6.85 -20.94
N ASN A 172 -12.62 5.72 -21.16
CA ASN A 172 -12.91 4.84 -22.28
C ASN A 172 -13.96 3.77 -21.89
N VAL A 173 -14.48 3.02 -22.85
CA VAL A 173 -15.51 2.00 -22.60
C VAL A 173 -15.03 0.95 -21.59
N PHE A 174 -13.76 0.56 -21.65
CA PHE A 174 -13.19 -0.43 -20.75
C PHE A 174 -13.04 0.11 -19.33
N SER A 175 -12.64 1.38 -19.16
CA SER A 175 -12.59 2.00 -17.82
C SER A 175 -13.97 2.15 -17.20
N LYS A 176 -15.01 2.44 -17.98
CA LYS A 176 -16.40 2.45 -17.50
C LYS A 176 -16.87 1.08 -17.03
N LEU A 177 -16.51 0.02 -17.74
CA LEU A 177 -16.82 -1.35 -17.36
C LEU A 177 -16.12 -1.73 -16.06
N MET A 178 -14.83 -1.39 -15.92
CA MET A 178 -14.07 -1.62 -14.68
C MET A 178 -14.63 -0.82 -13.50
N GLN A 179 -15.02 0.44 -13.71
CA GLN A 179 -15.70 1.24 -12.68
C GLN A 179 -17.04 0.61 -12.27
N PHE A 180 -17.83 0.12 -13.23
CA PHE A 180 -19.06 -0.59 -12.94
C PHE A 180 -18.80 -1.83 -12.07
N TYR A 181 -17.80 -2.64 -12.44
CA TYR A 181 -17.38 -3.80 -11.67
C TYR A 181 -16.98 -3.42 -10.24
N THR A 182 -16.11 -2.42 -10.11
CA THR A 182 -15.58 -1.96 -8.81
C THR A 182 -16.69 -1.38 -7.92
N LYS A 183 -17.66 -0.63 -8.49
CA LYS A 183 -18.71 0.04 -7.72
C LYS A 183 -19.89 -0.86 -7.38
N ASN A 184 -20.23 -1.81 -8.24
CA ASN A 184 -21.48 -2.56 -8.11
C ASN A 184 -21.26 -4.06 -7.80
N ILE A 185 -20.21 -4.67 -8.31
CA ILE A 185 -19.98 -6.11 -8.16
C ILE A 185 -19.07 -6.40 -6.96
N LEU A 186 -17.93 -5.71 -6.86
CA LEU A 186 -16.97 -5.95 -5.78
C LEU A 186 -17.57 -5.79 -4.36
N PRO A 187 -18.38 -4.75 -4.05
CA PRO A 187 -18.97 -4.62 -2.72
C PRO A 187 -19.93 -5.76 -2.37
N ILE A 188 -20.63 -6.30 -3.35
CA ILE A 188 -21.53 -7.44 -3.14
C ILE A 188 -20.72 -8.71 -2.87
N VAL A 189 -19.77 -9.04 -3.74
CA VAL A 189 -18.91 -10.22 -3.60
C VAL A 189 -18.12 -10.16 -2.30
N GLY A 190 -17.45 -9.02 -2.02
CA GLY A 190 -16.70 -8.84 -0.79
C GLY A 190 -17.56 -8.90 0.46
N GLY A 191 -18.74 -8.26 0.43
CA GLY A 191 -19.70 -8.29 1.52
C GLY A 191 -20.24 -9.69 1.83
N LEU A 192 -20.48 -10.51 0.80
CA LEU A 192 -20.95 -11.89 0.97
C LEU A 192 -19.87 -12.80 1.59
N ILE A 193 -18.62 -12.68 1.11
CA ILE A 193 -17.51 -13.52 1.60
C ILE A 193 -17.13 -13.13 3.02
N SER A 194 -16.98 -11.82 3.29
CA SER A 194 -16.54 -11.32 4.59
C SER A 194 -17.66 -11.20 5.62
N ARG A 195 -18.93 -11.26 5.19
CA ARG A 195 -20.12 -10.90 5.98
C ARG A 195 -20.10 -9.47 6.51
N ASN A 196 -19.30 -8.59 5.89
CA ASN A 196 -19.16 -7.18 6.26
C ASN A 196 -19.35 -6.26 5.04
N PHE A 197 -20.60 -5.97 4.68
CA PHE A 197 -20.94 -5.11 3.55
C PHE A 197 -20.47 -3.67 3.72
N LYS A 198 -20.34 -3.18 4.96
CA LYS A 198 -19.88 -1.81 5.23
C LYS A 198 -18.44 -1.60 4.79
N ALA A 199 -17.55 -2.55 5.13
CA ALA A 199 -16.15 -2.50 4.76
C ALA A 199 -15.93 -2.53 3.24
N TYR A 200 -16.73 -3.30 2.51
CA TYR A 200 -16.58 -3.42 1.05
C TYR A 200 -17.29 -2.32 0.26
N ARG A 201 -18.23 -1.59 0.85
CA ARG A 201 -18.74 -0.32 0.29
C ARG A 201 -17.73 0.80 0.42
N TYR A 202 -16.87 0.78 1.43
CA TYR A 202 -15.78 1.73 1.59
C TYR A 202 -14.76 1.67 0.44
N LEU A 203 -14.57 0.50 -0.19
CA LEU A 203 -13.57 0.32 -1.25
C LEU A 203 -13.78 1.27 -2.44
N PRO A 204 -14.93 1.31 -3.14
CA PRO A 204 -15.15 2.26 -4.23
C PRO A 204 -15.07 3.72 -3.78
N ASP A 205 -15.60 4.05 -2.60
CA ASP A 205 -15.57 5.41 -2.06
C ASP A 205 -14.12 5.87 -1.80
N SER A 206 -13.28 4.99 -1.28
CA SER A 206 -11.87 5.28 -1.05
C SER A 206 -11.07 5.46 -2.35
N ILE A 207 -11.41 4.72 -3.40
CA ILE A 207 -10.79 4.87 -4.74
C ILE A 207 -11.22 6.19 -5.39
N ASP A 208 -12.53 6.52 -5.37
CA ASP A 208 -13.07 7.74 -5.97
C ASP A 208 -12.53 9.02 -5.29
N SER A 209 -12.25 8.95 -3.99
CA SER A 209 -11.70 10.07 -3.21
C SER A 209 -10.16 10.14 -3.24
N PHE A 210 -9.50 9.16 -3.83
CA PHE A 210 -8.05 9.15 -3.93
C PHE A 210 -7.58 9.95 -5.15
N VAL A 211 -6.27 10.20 -5.22
CA VAL A 211 -5.66 10.95 -6.33
C VAL A 211 -5.51 10.09 -7.57
N THR A 212 -5.33 10.74 -8.71
CA THR A 212 -4.91 10.08 -9.95
C THR A 212 -3.44 9.68 -9.85
N ARG A 213 -2.98 8.81 -10.76
CA ARG A 213 -1.56 8.45 -10.86
C ARG A 213 -0.66 9.69 -11.00
N GLU A 214 -1.02 10.60 -11.89
CA GLU A 214 -0.28 11.85 -12.12
C GLU A 214 -0.33 12.79 -10.91
N GLY A 215 -1.44 12.78 -10.17
CA GLY A 215 -1.53 13.49 -8.88
C GLY A 215 -0.55 12.94 -7.85
N LEU A 216 -0.46 11.61 -7.74
CA LEU A 216 0.48 10.96 -6.84
C LEU A 216 1.93 11.18 -7.25
N GLU A 217 2.25 11.15 -8.56
CA GLU A 217 3.57 11.54 -9.07
C GLU A 217 3.95 12.95 -8.64
N SER A 218 3.00 13.90 -8.75
CA SER A 218 3.23 15.29 -8.32
C SER A 218 3.49 15.42 -6.82
N GLU A 219 2.78 14.65 -5.98
CA GLU A 219 3.01 14.62 -4.53
C GLU A 219 4.40 14.05 -4.20
N LEU A 220 4.85 13.00 -4.90
CA LEU A 220 6.17 12.40 -4.72
C LEU A 220 7.30 13.36 -5.13
N LEU A 221 7.14 14.06 -6.27
CA LEU A 221 8.08 15.10 -6.71
C LEU A 221 8.15 16.26 -5.70
N ALA A 222 7.01 16.67 -5.14
CA ALA A 222 6.97 17.70 -4.11
C ALA A 222 7.67 17.28 -2.79
N CYS A 223 7.72 15.97 -2.51
CA CYS A 223 8.49 15.40 -1.40
C CYS A 223 10.00 15.26 -1.68
N GLY A 224 10.49 15.71 -2.85
CA GLY A 224 11.90 15.62 -3.23
C GLY A 224 12.34 14.26 -3.77
N MET A 225 11.38 13.41 -4.23
CA MET A 225 11.69 12.13 -4.87
C MET A 225 11.74 12.28 -6.38
N GLN A 226 12.49 11.42 -7.05
CA GLN A 226 12.50 11.27 -8.50
C GLN A 226 11.70 10.04 -8.91
N ILE A 227 10.77 10.18 -9.86
CA ILE A 227 10.01 9.05 -10.41
C ILE A 227 10.92 8.27 -11.37
N LEU A 228 11.18 6.99 -11.07
CA LEU A 228 11.98 6.11 -11.91
C LEU A 228 11.11 5.12 -12.71
N PHE A 229 9.94 4.78 -12.18
CA PHE A 229 9.00 3.89 -12.85
C PHE A 229 7.56 4.32 -12.56
N SER A 230 6.72 4.29 -13.58
CA SER A 230 5.28 4.59 -13.46
C SER A 230 4.51 3.80 -14.50
N LYS A 231 3.60 2.95 -14.05
CA LYS A 231 2.77 2.08 -14.90
C LYS A 231 1.37 1.94 -14.32
N SER A 232 0.37 1.98 -15.20
CA SER A 232 -1.02 1.68 -14.83
C SER A 232 -1.46 0.32 -15.34
N TYR A 233 -2.35 -0.31 -14.56
CA TYR A 233 -2.94 -1.62 -14.84
C TYR A 233 -4.46 -1.51 -14.95
N SER A 234 -5.09 -2.49 -15.61
CA SER A 234 -6.55 -2.67 -15.68
C SER A 234 -7.30 -1.36 -15.99
N ALA A 235 -6.99 -0.73 -17.12
CA ALA A 235 -7.61 0.53 -17.55
C ALA A 235 -7.41 1.70 -16.55
N ASN A 236 -6.24 1.80 -15.95
CA ASN A 236 -5.85 2.84 -14.99
C ASN A 236 -6.56 2.75 -13.62
N VAL A 237 -7.06 1.56 -13.26
CA VAL A 237 -7.67 1.33 -11.93
C VAL A 237 -6.60 1.12 -10.86
N SER A 238 -5.48 0.47 -11.21
CA SER A 238 -4.33 0.28 -10.32
C SER A 238 -3.08 0.87 -10.95
N SER A 239 -2.18 1.40 -10.14
CA SER A 239 -0.93 1.99 -10.59
C SER A 239 0.24 1.52 -9.74
N LEU A 240 1.38 1.26 -10.38
CA LEU A 240 2.67 1.02 -9.76
C LEU A 240 3.56 2.24 -10.01
N LEU A 241 4.04 2.85 -8.92
CA LEU A 241 5.03 3.91 -8.96
C LEU A 241 6.26 3.50 -8.17
N ILE A 242 7.44 3.76 -8.72
CA ILE A 242 8.69 3.63 -7.97
C ILE A 242 9.40 4.97 -8.04
N ALA A 243 9.60 5.56 -6.87
CA ALA A 243 10.24 6.86 -6.71
C ALA A 243 11.50 6.72 -5.86
N GLN A 244 12.58 7.40 -6.25
CA GLN A 244 13.87 7.35 -5.58
C GLN A 244 14.09 8.61 -4.75
N LYS A 245 14.60 8.42 -3.53
CA LYS A 245 15.14 9.51 -2.73
C LYS A 245 16.47 9.97 -3.33
N GLN A 246 16.56 11.28 -3.64
CA GLN A 246 17.80 11.87 -4.13
C GLN A 246 18.87 11.98 -3.00
N GLU A 247 20.12 12.14 -3.38
CA GLU A 247 21.26 12.33 -2.44
C GLU A 247 21.10 13.56 -1.55
#